data_d8b738da00fe677a88502dae976cc32b
#
_entry.id   d8b738da00fe677a88502dae976cc32b
#
_cell.length_a   1.000
_cell.length_b   1.000
_cell.length_c   1.000
_cell.angle_alpha   90.00
_cell.angle_beta   90.00
_cell.angle_gamma   90.00
#
_symmetry.space_group_name_H-M   'P 1'
#
loop_
_entity.id
_entity.type
_entity.pdbx_description
1 polymer ?
#
loop_
_entity_poly.entity_id
_entity_poly.type
_entity_poly.pdbx_seq_one_letter_code
_entity_poly.pdbx_strand_id
1 'polypeptide(L)'
;MNYAPADLFFVAGEASGDLQASLVARAARAVQPAISIAACGGTRLRAAGARIVVDSSELASIGPLSVIPRIPLLYGILRWLDISIRKRPPGLYVAVDAGAFNLRLIRRLRRAGYRAPIVYYFPPGAWLDDTAQAKRVAETSMALTPFAHQRDFYREHGLAIEHFGHPLVSVIAPRMTPAVRAQPLIAVLPG
;
A
#
# COMPACT_ATOMS: atom_id res chain seq x y z
N MET A 1 -2.62 -1.02 -20.95
CA MET A 1 -2.06 -1.67 -19.76
C MET A 1 -1.17 -2.83 -20.17
N ASN A 2 0.11 -2.80 -19.82
CA ASN A 2 1.07 -3.87 -20.14
C ASN A 2 1.66 -4.42 -18.83
N TYR A 3 1.23 -5.61 -18.41
CA TYR A 3 1.74 -6.31 -17.25
C TYR A 3 2.85 -7.28 -17.67
N ALA A 4 4.02 -7.15 -17.05
CA ALA A 4 5.05 -8.17 -17.05
C ALA A 4 5.42 -8.47 -15.60
N PRO A 5 5.78 -9.72 -15.26
CA PRO A 5 6.17 -10.07 -13.90
C PRO A 5 7.39 -9.26 -13.45
N ALA A 6 7.49 -9.10 -12.15
CA ALA A 6 8.60 -8.43 -11.48
C ALA A 6 8.86 -9.13 -10.15
N ASP A 7 10.04 -8.91 -9.56
CA ASP A 7 10.34 -9.46 -8.24
C ASP A 7 9.40 -8.86 -7.18
N LEU A 8 9.16 -7.54 -7.27
CA LEU A 8 8.18 -6.84 -6.42
C LEU A 8 7.09 -6.19 -7.26
N PHE A 9 5.85 -6.38 -6.86
CA PHE A 9 4.69 -5.73 -7.47
C PHE A 9 3.89 -4.97 -6.42
N PHE A 10 3.92 -3.64 -6.48
CA PHE A 10 3.18 -2.76 -5.57
C PHE A 10 1.81 -2.39 -6.12
N VAL A 11 0.81 -2.32 -5.23
CA VAL A 11 -0.48 -1.69 -5.52
C VAL A 11 -0.75 -0.62 -4.48
N ALA A 12 -0.49 0.64 -4.87
CA ALA A 12 -0.67 1.85 -4.08
C ALA A 12 -1.69 2.76 -4.78
N GLY A 13 -2.90 2.81 -4.24
CA GLY A 13 -4.04 3.49 -4.91
C GLY A 13 -4.10 5.01 -4.70
N GLU A 14 -3.27 5.57 -3.80
CA GLU A 14 -3.32 6.98 -3.41
C GLU A 14 -1.92 7.58 -3.29
N ALA A 15 -1.83 8.91 -3.24
CA ALA A 15 -0.56 9.63 -3.16
C ALA A 15 0.24 9.31 -1.88
N SER A 16 -0.45 9.07 -0.76
CA SER A 16 0.14 8.61 0.51
C SER A 16 0.76 7.23 0.35
N GLY A 17 0.02 6.28 -0.22
CA GLY A 17 0.49 4.93 -0.51
C GLY A 17 1.65 4.92 -1.50
N ASP A 18 1.62 5.76 -2.54
CA ASP A 18 2.72 5.92 -3.50
C ASP A 18 4.01 6.40 -2.82
N LEU A 19 3.90 7.36 -1.87
CA LEU A 19 5.04 7.78 -1.07
C LEU A 19 5.61 6.62 -0.25
N GLN A 20 4.77 5.91 0.51
CA GLN A 20 5.20 4.81 1.37
C GLN A 20 5.83 3.67 0.57
N ALA A 21 5.18 3.28 -0.52
CA ALA A 21 5.69 2.26 -1.44
C ALA A 21 7.03 2.66 -2.06
N SER A 22 7.21 3.94 -2.40
CA SER A 22 8.47 4.44 -2.98
C SER A 22 9.65 4.36 -2.00
N LEU A 23 9.41 4.53 -0.70
CA LEU A 23 10.44 4.35 0.33
C LEU A 23 10.89 2.89 0.40
N VAL A 24 9.94 1.95 0.38
CA VAL A 24 10.23 0.51 0.34
C VAL A 24 10.97 0.13 -0.95
N ALA A 25 10.53 0.64 -2.09
CA ALA A 25 11.17 0.38 -3.40
C ALA A 25 12.63 0.84 -3.42
N ARG A 26 12.93 2.02 -2.87
CA ARG A 26 14.32 2.53 -2.75
C ARG A 26 15.14 1.66 -1.81
N ALA A 27 14.61 1.27 -0.66
CA ALA A 27 15.28 0.41 0.29
C ALA A 27 15.58 -0.97 -0.32
N ALA A 28 14.61 -1.56 -1.03
CA ALA A 28 14.81 -2.82 -1.73
C ALA A 28 15.93 -2.75 -2.77
N ARG A 29 16.02 -1.66 -3.56
CA ARG A 29 17.12 -1.44 -4.51
C ARG A 29 18.46 -1.18 -3.85
N ALA A 30 18.48 -0.57 -2.68
CA ALA A 30 19.71 -0.40 -1.93
C ALA A 30 20.30 -1.74 -1.47
N VAL A 31 19.43 -2.70 -1.15
CA VAL A 31 19.82 -4.07 -0.74
C VAL A 31 20.14 -4.94 -1.98
N GLN A 32 19.31 -4.83 -3.02
CA GLN A 32 19.41 -5.62 -4.25
C GLN A 32 19.26 -4.71 -5.47
N PRO A 33 20.37 -4.12 -6.00
CA PRO A 33 20.29 -3.14 -7.10
C PRO A 33 19.60 -3.64 -8.37
N ALA A 34 19.70 -4.94 -8.66
CA ALA A 34 19.11 -5.55 -9.86
C ALA A 34 17.63 -5.93 -9.69
N ILE A 35 17.01 -5.68 -8.51
CA ILE A 35 15.62 -6.06 -8.25
C ILE A 35 14.67 -5.36 -9.24
N SER A 36 13.81 -6.15 -9.88
CA SER A 36 12.79 -5.64 -10.78
C SER A 36 11.53 -5.24 -10.00
N ILE A 37 11.04 -4.03 -10.23
CA ILE A 37 9.88 -3.48 -9.54
C ILE A 37 8.86 -3.01 -10.56
N ALA A 38 7.61 -3.46 -10.40
CA ALA A 38 6.46 -2.94 -11.13
C ALA A 38 5.37 -2.49 -10.15
N ALA A 39 4.52 -1.56 -10.58
CA ALA A 39 3.52 -0.99 -9.68
C ALA A 39 2.25 -0.49 -10.37
N CYS A 40 1.12 -0.63 -9.67
CA CYS A 40 0.05 0.35 -9.74
C CYS A 40 0.40 1.46 -8.74
N GLY A 41 0.78 2.63 -9.22
CA GLY A 41 1.33 3.68 -8.37
C GLY A 41 1.55 4.97 -9.14
N GLY A 42 2.18 5.95 -8.51
CA GLY A 42 2.32 7.29 -9.03
C GLY A 42 3.76 7.69 -9.36
N THR A 43 3.98 8.99 -9.31
CA THR A 43 5.24 9.62 -9.69
C THR A 43 6.40 9.29 -8.75
N ARG A 44 6.13 9.04 -7.46
CA ARG A 44 7.16 8.72 -6.47
C ARG A 44 7.71 7.30 -6.66
N LEU A 45 6.84 6.31 -6.91
CA LEU A 45 7.26 4.96 -7.28
C LEU A 45 8.02 4.95 -8.60
N ARG A 46 7.56 5.73 -9.59
CA ARG A 46 8.28 5.91 -10.87
C ARG A 46 9.69 6.48 -10.64
N ALA A 47 9.83 7.52 -9.81
CA ALA A 47 11.11 8.11 -9.44
C ALA A 47 11.99 7.17 -8.60
N ALA A 48 11.41 6.16 -7.94
CA ALA A 48 12.13 5.07 -7.27
C ALA A 48 12.52 3.93 -8.23
N GLY A 49 12.28 4.09 -9.54
CA GLY A 49 12.65 3.13 -10.58
C GLY A 49 11.63 2.02 -10.82
N ALA A 50 10.41 2.12 -10.27
CA ALA A 50 9.35 1.16 -10.55
C ALA A 50 8.75 1.41 -11.95
N ARG A 51 8.47 0.32 -12.67
CA ARG A 51 7.70 0.36 -13.91
C ARG A 51 6.22 0.47 -13.57
N ILE A 52 5.62 1.62 -13.89
CA ILE A 52 4.19 1.85 -13.64
C ILE A 52 3.34 1.17 -14.70
N VAL A 53 2.46 0.28 -14.28
CA VAL A 53 1.52 -0.47 -15.15
C VAL A 53 0.11 0.10 -15.13
N VAL A 54 -0.28 0.72 -14.01
CA VAL A 54 -1.50 1.51 -13.84
C VAL A 54 -1.12 2.76 -13.05
N ASP A 55 -1.51 3.94 -13.52
CA ASP A 55 -1.27 5.17 -12.77
C ASP A 55 -2.24 5.27 -11.58
N SER A 56 -1.72 5.65 -10.41
CA SER A 56 -2.53 5.76 -9.19
C SER A 56 -3.65 6.80 -9.29
N SER A 57 -3.53 7.78 -10.18
CA SER A 57 -4.60 8.74 -10.46
C SER A 57 -5.87 8.09 -11.03
N GLU A 58 -5.73 6.93 -11.67
CA GLU A 58 -6.87 6.13 -12.13
C GLU A 58 -7.59 5.42 -10.98
N LEU A 59 -6.88 5.13 -9.88
CA LEU A 59 -7.41 4.46 -8.69
C LEU A 59 -7.90 5.43 -7.63
N ALA A 60 -7.34 6.64 -7.60
CA ALA A 60 -7.67 7.66 -6.62
C ALA A 60 -9.07 8.24 -6.88
N SER A 61 -9.84 8.43 -5.81
CA SER A 61 -11.12 9.11 -5.86
C SER A 61 -11.32 9.96 -4.61
N ILE A 62 -11.70 11.21 -4.80
CA ILE A 62 -11.96 12.17 -3.72
C ILE A 62 -13.47 12.16 -3.43
N GLY A 63 -13.86 11.48 -2.35
CA GLY A 63 -15.22 11.42 -1.86
C GLY A 63 -16.13 10.36 -2.51
N PRO A 64 -17.20 9.95 -1.81
CA PRO A 64 -18.04 8.81 -2.21
C PRO A 64 -18.81 9.04 -3.51
N LEU A 65 -19.24 10.27 -3.82
CA LEU A 65 -19.98 10.59 -5.03
C LEU A 65 -19.12 10.60 -6.29
N SER A 66 -17.82 10.96 -6.17
CA SER A 66 -16.89 10.98 -7.29
C SER A 66 -16.43 9.57 -7.72
N VAL A 67 -16.67 8.57 -6.88
CA VAL A 67 -16.33 7.16 -7.16
C VAL A 67 -17.34 6.53 -8.12
N ILE A 68 -18.61 6.90 -8.05
CA ILE A 68 -19.71 6.23 -8.78
C ILE A 68 -19.42 6.14 -10.29
N PRO A 69 -19.09 7.22 -11.01
CA PRO A 69 -18.81 7.13 -12.45
C PRO A 69 -17.52 6.34 -12.78
N ARG A 70 -16.64 6.15 -11.81
CA ARG A 70 -15.36 5.42 -11.96
C ARG A 70 -15.45 3.94 -11.62
N ILE A 71 -16.57 3.47 -11.05
CA ILE A 71 -16.75 2.06 -10.67
C ILE A 71 -16.46 1.09 -11.83
N PRO A 72 -16.95 1.31 -13.07
CA PRO A 72 -16.65 0.41 -14.19
C PRO A 72 -15.15 0.34 -14.49
N LEU A 73 -14.45 1.47 -14.48
CA LEU A 73 -13.01 1.55 -14.69
C LEU A 73 -12.25 0.79 -13.59
N LEU A 74 -12.55 1.09 -12.32
CA LEU A 74 -11.93 0.43 -11.17
C LEU A 74 -12.16 -1.08 -11.19
N TYR A 75 -13.36 -1.52 -11.55
CA TYR A 75 -13.67 -2.94 -11.71
C TYR A 75 -12.90 -3.57 -12.88
N GLY A 76 -12.76 -2.86 -13.99
CA GLY A 76 -11.95 -3.28 -15.14
C GLY A 76 -10.48 -3.47 -14.77
N ILE A 77 -9.90 -2.49 -14.06
CA ILE A 77 -8.52 -2.55 -13.57
C ILE A 77 -8.35 -3.73 -12.60
N LEU A 78 -9.26 -3.88 -11.64
CA LEU A 78 -9.23 -4.97 -10.66
C LEU A 78 -9.27 -6.34 -11.35
N ARG A 79 -10.16 -6.52 -12.31
CA ARG A 79 -10.28 -7.77 -13.08
C ARG A 79 -9.04 -8.05 -13.93
N TRP A 80 -8.51 -7.02 -14.56
CA TRP A 80 -7.29 -7.13 -15.36
C TRP A 80 -6.08 -7.52 -14.49
N LEU A 81 -5.90 -6.89 -13.32
CA LEU A 81 -4.85 -7.23 -12.36
C LEU A 81 -5.02 -8.66 -11.83
N ASP A 82 -6.23 -9.06 -11.46
CA ASP A 82 -6.51 -10.43 -10.99
C ASP A 82 -6.06 -11.47 -12.04
N ILE A 83 -6.43 -11.28 -13.29
CA ILE A 83 -6.05 -12.20 -14.38
C ILE A 83 -4.54 -12.15 -14.64
N SER A 84 -3.95 -10.97 -14.67
CA SER A 84 -2.54 -10.76 -15.00
C SER A 84 -1.61 -11.35 -13.94
N ILE A 85 -1.89 -11.08 -12.67
CA ILE A 85 -1.11 -11.59 -11.53
C ILE A 85 -1.21 -13.12 -11.45
N ARG A 86 -2.39 -13.69 -11.68
CA ARG A 86 -2.55 -15.16 -11.65
C ARG A 86 -1.84 -15.86 -12.81
N LYS A 87 -1.85 -15.25 -13.99
CA LYS A 87 -1.16 -15.82 -15.17
C LYS A 87 0.37 -15.73 -15.05
N ARG A 88 0.87 -14.66 -14.47
CA ARG A 88 2.31 -14.39 -14.32
C ARG A 88 2.57 -13.79 -12.93
N PRO A 89 2.65 -14.63 -11.88
CA PRO A 89 2.84 -14.15 -10.52
C PRO A 89 4.12 -13.31 -10.37
N PRO A 90 4.07 -12.18 -9.62
CA PRO A 90 5.28 -11.53 -9.16
C PRO A 90 5.96 -12.38 -8.06
N GLY A 91 7.22 -12.12 -7.79
CA GLY A 91 7.94 -12.74 -6.67
C GLY A 91 7.26 -12.41 -5.33
N LEU A 92 6.89 -11.15 -5.14
CA LEU A 92 6.12 -10.67 -3.99
C LEU A 92 5.07 -9.63 -4.43
N TYR A 93 3.81 -9.83 -4.05
CA TYR A 93 2.78 -8.81 -4.17
C TYR A 93 2.72 -7.97 -2.88
N VAL A 94 2.86 -6.66 -3.00
CA VAL A 94 2.82 -5.70 -1.89
C VAL A 94 1.60 -4.78 -2.06
N ALA A 95 0.57 -5.03 -1.28
CA ALA A 95 -0.57 -4.13 -1.15
C ALA A 95 -0.19 -2.98 -0.22
N VAL A 96 -0.45 -1.74 -0.61
CA VAL A 96 -0.14 -0.56 0.20
C VAL A 96 -1.39 0.28 0.36
N ASP A 97 -1.87 0.39 1.62
CA ASP A 97 -3.09 1.15 1.93
C ASP A 97 -4.28 0.78 1.01
N ALA A 98 -5.07 1.77 0.54
CA ALA A 98 -6.16 1.59 -0.43
C ALA A 98 -7.07 0.39 -0.14
N GLY A 99 -7.56 0.29 1.10
CA GLY A 99 -8.28 -0.88 1.64
C GLY A 99 -9.43 -1.37 0.78
N ALA A 100 -10.22 -0.46 0.25
CA ALA A 100 -11.36 -0.81 -0.59
C ALA A 100 -10.98 -1.55 -1.88
N PHE A 101 -9.83 -1.23 -2.47
CA PHE A 101 -9.34 -1.87 -3.68
C PHE A 101 -8.52 -3.12 -3.35
N ASN A 102 -7.50 -2.99 -2.50
CA ASN A 102 -6.55 -4.05 -2.20
C ASN A 102 -7.21 -5.28 -1.57
N LEU A 103 -8.12 -5.11 -0.59
CA LEU A 103 -8.84 -6.23 0.02
C LEU A 103 -9.68 -7.01 -1.00
N ARG A 104 -10.29 -6.32 -1.97
CA ARG A 104 -11.05 -6.99 -3.03
C ARG A 104 -10.14 -7.78 -3.95
N LEU A 105 -9.00 -7.21 -4.35
CA LEU A 105 -8.02 -7.88 -5.22
C LEU A 105 -7.42 -9.10 -4.53
N ILE A 106 -6.93 -8.98 -3.30
CA ILE A 106 -6.36 -10.08 -2.52
C ILE A 106 -7.37 -11.22 -2.35
N ARG A 107 -8.61 -10.88 -1.98
CA ARG A 107 -9.68 -11.89 -1.83
C ARG A 107 -9.97 -12.63 -3.13
N ARG A 108 -9.97 -11.95 -4.28
CA ARG A 108 -10.14 -12.59 -5.59
C ARG A 108 -8.98 -13.52 -5.92
N LEU A 109 -7.76 -13.06 -5.72
CA LEU A 109 -6.55 -13.84 -5.92
C LEU A 109 -6.57 -15.12 -5.08
N ARG A 110 -6.83 -15.01 -3.77
CA ARG A 110 -6.87 -16.15 -2.84
C ARG A 110 -7.99 -17.16 -3.18
N ARG A 111 -9.19 -16.66 -3.51
CA ARG A 111 -10.30 -17.51 -3.96
C ARG A 111 -10.00 -18.25 -5.26
N ALA A 112 -9.22 -17.67 -6.14
CA ALA A 112 -8.79 -18.29 -7.39
C ALA A 112 -7.55 -19.20 -7.23
N GLY A 113 -7.13 -19.49 -5.99
CA GLY A 113 -6.02 -20.40 -5.69
C GLY A 113 -4.62 -19.77 -5.73
N TYR A 114 -4.48 -18.46 -5.79
CA TYR A 114 -3.17 -17.79 -5.72
C TYR A 114 -2.51 -18.05 -4.35
N ARG A 115 -1.32 -18.66 -4.34
CA ARG A 115 -0.59 -19.08 -3.14
C ARG A 115 0.69 -18.30 -2.88
N ALA A 116 1.18 -17.53 -3.88
CA ALA A 116 2.39 -16.75 -3.71
C ALA A 116 2.25 -15.71 -2.57
N PRO A 117 3.37 -15.26 -1.98
CA PRO A 117 3.34 -14.36 -0.83
C PRO A 117 2.69 -13.02 -1.17
N ILE A 118 1.93 -12.50 -0.20
CA ILE A 118 1.33 -11.17 -0.21
C ILE A 118 1.71 -10.47 1.08
N VAL A 119 2.26 -9.28 0.97
CA VAL A 119 2.45 -8.35 2.10
C VAL A 119 1.39 -7.27 2.02
N TYR A 120 0.74 -6.98 3.14
CA TYR A 120 -0.12 -5.81 3.28
C TYR A 120 0.57 -4.77 4.15
N TYR A 121 1.12 -3.77 3.51
CA TYR A 121 1.81 -2.64 4.12
C TYR A 121 0.81 -1.51 4.36
N PHE A 122 0.67 -1.01 5.59
CA PHE A 122 -0.42 -0.13 6.01
C PHE A 122 -1.80 -0.76 5.79
N PRO A 123 -2.10 -1.91 6.42
CA PRO A 123 -3.41 -2.53 6.26
C PRO A 123 -4.52 -1.60 6.79
N PRO A 124 -5.72 -1.63 6.17
CA PRO A 124 -6.82 -0.80 6.58
C PRO A 124 -7.31 -1.18 7.99
N GLY A 125 -8.04 -0.28 8.63
CA GLY A 125 -8.62 -0.52 9.95
C GLY A 125 -7.78 0.00 11.11
N ALA A 126 -6.71 0.78 10.83
CA ALA A 126 -5.93 1.42 11.90
C ALA A 126 -6.76 2.32 12.83
N TRP A 127 -7.91 2.79 12.37
CA TRP A 127 -8.81 3.68 13.07
C TRP A 127 -10.18 3.04 13.42
N LEU A 128 -10.37 1.81 13.00
CA LEU A 128 -11.63 1.06 13.17
C LEU A 128 -11.28 -0.29 13.75
N ASP A 129 -11.71 -0.56 14.96
CA ASP A 129 -11.55 -1.85 15.64
C ASP A 129 -12.44 -2.92 14.99
N ASP A 130 -12.29 -3.12 13.68
CA ASP A 130 -13.01 -4.13 12.90
C ASP A 130 -12.24 -5.46 12.92
N THR A 131 -12.58 -6.31 13.89
CA THR A 131 -12.02 -7.66 14.05
C THR A 131 -12.21 -8.53 12.80
N ALA A 132 -13.34 -8.40 12.10
CA ALA A 132 -13.59 -9.19 10.89
C ALA A 132 -12.68 -8.79 9.74
N GLN A 133 -12.37 -7.49 9.63
CA GLN A 133 -11.41 -7.00 8.64
C GLN A 133 -9.97 -7.38 9.00
N ALA A 134 -9.58 -7.23 10.28
CA ALA A 134 -8.28 -7.64 10.78
C ALA A 134 -8.01 -9.12 10.52
N LYS A 135 -8.98 -9.98 10.83
CA LYS A 135 -8.91 -11.43 10.55
C LYS A 135 -8.71 -11.72 9.07
N ARG A 136 -9.49 -11.05 8.18
CA ARG A 136 -9.32 -11.21 6.73
C ARG A 136 -7.92 -10.82 6.24
N VAL A 137 -7.35 -9.74 6.78
CA VAL A 137 -5.98 -9.31 6.43
C VAL A 137 -4.97 -10.35 6.90
N ALA A 138 -5.02 -10.77 8.16
CA ALA A 138 -4.08 -11.73 8.74
C ALA A 138 -4.14 -13.11 8.07
N GLU A 139 -5.32 -13.58 7.66
CA GLU A 139 -5.51 -14.86 6.97
C GLU A 139 -5.03 -14.85 5.50
N THR A 140 -4.96 -13.70 4.87
CA THR A 140 -4.71 -13.60 3.42
C THR A 140 -3.37 -13.00 3.06
N SER A 141 -2.69 -12.33 4.01
CA SER A 141 -1.45 -11.61 3.79
C SER A 141 -0.61 -11.52 5.06
N MET A 142 0.67 -11.23 4.92
CA MET A 142 1.53 -10.78 6.02
C MET A 142 1.23 -9.29 6.25
N ALA A 143 0.65 -8.96 7.39
CA ALA A 143 0.30 -7.60 7.74
C ALA A 143 1.50 -6.86 8.35
N LEU A 144 1.81 -5.66 7.83
CA LEU A 144 2.85 -4.77 8.34
C LEU A 144 2.24 -3.41 8.67
N THR A 145 2.30 -2.99 9.94
CA THR A 145 1.74 -1.70 10.38
C THR A 145 2.78 -0.78 11.00
N PRO A 146 2.68 0.55 10.77
CA PRO A 146 3.47 1.54 11.50
C PRO A 146 2.83 1.94 12.83
N PHE A 147 1.60 1.48 13.14
CA PHE A 147 0.80 1.95 14.27
C PHE A 147 0.81 0.94 15.42
N ALA A 148 1.28 1.39 16.60
CA ALA A 148 1.34 0.54 17.79
C ALA A 148 -0.05 0.07 18.24
N HIS A 149 -1.07 0.96 18.22
CA HIS A 149 -2.44 0.58 18.59
C HIS A 149 -3.02 -0.50 17.68
N GLN A 150 -2.74 -0.47 16.37
CA GLN A 150 -3.20 -1.52 15.45
C GLN A 150 -2.50 -2.86 15.73
N ARG A 151 -1.20 -2.83 16.05
CA ARG A 151 -0.47 -4.03 16.52
C ARG A 151 -1.12 -4.61 17.77
N ASP A 152 -1.43 -3.76 18.75
CA ASP A 152 -1.99 -4.19 20.03
C ASP A 152 -3.39 -4.77 19.84
N PHE A 153 -4.24 -4.12 19.03
CA PHE A 153 -5.55 -4.64 18.64
C PHE A 153 -5.47 -6.03 17.98
N TYR A 154 -4.53 -6.24 17.03
CA TYR A 154 -4.37 -7.55 16.41
C TYR A 154 -3.93 -8.62 17.41
N ARG A 155 -3.00 -8.29 18.32
CA ARG A 155 -2.49 -9.19 19.37
C ARG A 155 -3.58 -9.59 20.35
N GLU A 156 -4.41 -8.66 20.77
CA GLU A 156 -5.57 -8.92 21.65
C GLU A 156 -6.55 -9.92 21.06
N HIS A 157 -6.63 -9.96 19.73
CA HIS A 157 -7.47 -10.90 18.99
C HIS A 157 -6.73 -12.14 18.47
N GLY A 158 -5.49 -12.39 18.91
CA GLY A 158 -4.68 -13.53 18.47
C GLY A 158 -4.28 -13.52 17.00
N LEU A 159 -4.25 -12.34 16.37
CA LEU A 159 -3.92 -12.17 14.95
C LEU A 159 -2.47 -11.74 14.76
N ALA A 160 -1.83 -12.26 13.70
CA ALA A 160 -0.46 -11.90 13.36
C ALA A 160 -0.39 -10.53 12.66
N ILE A 161 0.50 -9.67 13.13
CA ILE A 161 0.88 -8.42 12.49
C ILE A 161 2.27 -8.01 12.96
N GLU A 162 3.08 -7.48 12.04
CA GLU A 162 4.39 -6.92 12.36
C GLU A 162 4.31 -5.40 12.51
N HIS A 163 5.05 -4.85 13.48
CA HIS A 163 5.12 -3.42 13.75
C HIS A 163 6.56 -2.92 13.56
N PHE A 164 6.74 -1.87 12.78
CA PHE A 164 8.07 -1.36 12.40
C PHE A 164 8.24 0.15 12.64
N GLY A 165 7.23 0.83 13.21
CA GLY A 165 7.21 2.29 13.37
C GLY A 165 6.88 3.04 12.08
N HIS A 166 6.69 4.36 12.17
CA HIS A 166 6.21 5.15 11.02
C HIS A 166 7.39 5.61 10.14
N PRO A 167 7.46 5.21 8.84
CA PRO A 167 8.62 5.48 7.98
C PRO A 167 8.83 6.97 7.68
N LEU A 168 7.83 7.82 7.83
CA LEU A 168 7.99 9.27 7.70
C LEU A 168 8.95 9.86 8.73
N VAL A 169 9.17 9.19 9.87
CA VAL A 169 10.19 9.62 10.84
C VAL A 169 11.57 9.69 10.17
N SER A 170 11.94 8.69 9.39
CA SER A 170 13.20 8.67 8.65
C SER A 170 13.31 9.75 7.56
N VAL A 171 12.16 10.22 7.04
CA VAL A 171 12.10 11.28 6.03
C VAL A 171 12.18 12.66 6.66
N ILE A 172 11.57 12.83 7.83
CA ILE A 172 11.40 14.12 8.49
C ILE A 172 12.58 14.41 9.43
N ALA A 173 13.04 13.42 10.21
CA ALA A 173 14.08 13.61 11.22
C ALA A 173 15.35 14.32 10.71
N PRO A 174 15.89 14.00 9.51
CA PRO A 174 17.06 14.71 8.97
C PRO A 174 16.79 16.18 8.61
N ARG A 175 15.52 16.59 8.55
CA ARG A 175 15.08 17.94 8.20
C ARG A 175 14.60 18.73 9.42
N MET A 176 14.54 18.09 10.59
CA MET A 176 14.14 18.75 11.83
C MET A 176 15.29 19.59 12.37
N THR A 177 15.16 20.89 12.27
CA THR A 177 16.02 21.83 12.98
C THR A 177 15.29 22.26 14.26
N PRO A 178 15.90 22.14 15.45
CA PRO A 178 15.32 22.70 16.67
C PRO A 178 15.14 24.20 16.48
N ALA A 179 13.92 24.67 16.34
CA ALA A 179 13.63 26.10 16.27
C ALA A 179 13.15 26.57 17.65
N VAL A 180 13.96 27.38 18.34
CA VAL A 180 13.49 28.18 19.46
C VAL A 180 12.70 29.34 18.87
N ARG A 181 11.38 29.34 19.08
CA ARG A 181 10.48 30.39 18.59
C ARG A 181 10.12 31.34 19.73
N ALA A 182 10.29 32.63 19.49
CA ALA A 182 9.91 33.67 20.43
C ALA A 182 8.40 33.98 20.41
N GLN A 183 7.67 33.50 19.37
CA GLN A 183 6.23 33.77 19.22
C GLN A 183 5.46 32.48 18.90
N PRO A 184 4.18 32.36 19.34
CA PRO A 184 3.34 31.22 19.00
C PRO A 184 3.12 31.13 17.48
N LEU A 185 3.09 29.92 16.94
CA LEU A 185 2.83 29.63 15.54
C LEU A 185 1.57 28.80 15.40
N ILE A 186 0.69 29.22 14.51
CA ILE A 186 -0.44 28.42 14.05
C ILE A 186 -0.09 27.90 12.66
N ALA A 187 -0.04 26.56 12.52
CA ALA A 187 0.11 25.93 11.23
C ALA A 187 -1.26 25.51 10.69
N VAL A 188 -1.60 25.96 9.48
CA VAL A 188 -2.80 25.54 8.76
C VAL A 188 -2.35 24.49 7.74
N LEU A 189 -2.86 23.26 7.89
CA LEU A 189 -2.57 22.14 7.00
C LEU A 189 -3.84 21.85 6.19
N PRO A 190 -3.94 22.34 4.94
CA PRO A 190 -5.06 21.97 4.07
C PRO A 190 -4.95 20.47 3.75
N GLY A 191 -6.04 19.75 3.93
CA GLY A 191 -6.19 18.34 3.60
C GLY A 191 -6.38 18.09 2.11
#